data_8fd37609183b42d2e07fe68b8114dd5b
#
_entry.id   8fd37609183b42d2e07fe68b8114dd5b
#
_cell.length_a   1.000
_cell.length_b   1.000
_cell.length_c   1.000
_cell.angle_alpha   90.00
_cell.angle_beta   90.00
_cell.angle_gamma   90.00
#
_symmetry.space_group_name_H-M   'P 1'
#
loop_
_entity.id
_entity.type
_entity.pdbx_description
1 polymer ?
#
loop_
_entity_poly.entity_id
_entity_poly.type
_entity_poly.pdbx_seq_one_letter_code
_entity_poly.pdbx_strand_id
1 'polypeptide(L)'
;MPTNITIPALDGEGEIPAYRAAPEVAPRAAIIVIPEIFGVNDGIKVKCCAWAEHGYLAIAPDIFWRFAPGSELDPDIEPEFQQAIANMMKYDADDGVKDIEACARYVRSKEGVPKVGVVGFCLGGRLAYMAATRTDVDASVGYYGVMIDQMLGEAKAISNPLMLHIPTADHFVTPDAQLAIHQGLDPHPKVTLHDYQGLDHGFASSSGSRRNEEGARLADSRTREFFAEHLG
;
A
#
# COMPACT_ATOMS: atom_id res chain seq x y z
N MET A 1 -13.22 12.79 -10.18
CA MET A 1 -12.19 13.08 -11.21
C MET A 1 -10.81 13.08 -10.57
N PRO A 2 -9.77 12.61 -11.26
CA PRO A 2 -8.40 12.63 -10.73
C PRO A 2 -7.88 14.08 -10.61
N THR A 3 -7.19 14.36 -9.52
CA THR A 3 -6.56 15.66 -9.24
C THR A 3 -5.31 15.46 -8.36
N ASN A 4 -4.37 16.39 -8.42
CA ASN A 4 -3.27 16.45 -7.46
C ASN A 4 -3.67 17.33 -6.29
N ILE A 5 -3.31 16.90 -5.09
CA ILE A 5 -3.54 17.63 -3.83
C ILE A 5 -2.26 17.66 -3.01
N THR A 6 -2.24 18.48 -1.96
CA THR A 6 -1.21 18.46 -0.93
C THR A 6 -1.85 18.22 0.43
N ILE A 7 -1.16 17.48 1.30
CA ILE A 7 -1.63 17.08 2.63
C ILE A 7 -0.57 17.54 3.64
N PRO A 8 -0.92 18.35 4.66
CA PRO A 8 0.04 18.75 5.68
C PRO A 8 0.66 17.56 6.40
N ALA A 9 1.99 17.50 6.45
CA ALA A 9 2.70 16.48 7.22
C ALA A 9 2.49 16.69 8.73
N LEU A 10 2.46 15.60 9.51
CA LEU A 10 2.18 15.69 10.96
C LEU A 10 3.33 16.31 11.75
N ASP A 11 4.56 16.24 11.25
CA ASP A 11 5.76 16.85 11.82
C ASP A 11 5.83 18.38 11.61
N GLY A 12 5.00 18.91 10.71
CA GLY A 12 5.00 20.32 10.33
C GLY A 12 6.12 20.73 9.38
N GLU A 13 6.90 19.77 8.86
CA GLU A 13 8.06 20.03 7.98
C GLU A 13 7.68 20.29 6.52
N GLY A 14 6.40 20.16 6.15
CA GLY A 14 5.94 20.43 4.78
C GLY A 14 4.58 19.86 4.43
N GLU A 15 4.37 19.72 3.14
CA GLU A 15 3.13 19.19 2.56
C GLU A 15 3.46 17.98 1.69
N ILE A 16 2.75 16.88 1.91
CA ILE A 16 2.85 15.62 1.16
C ILE A 16 2.08 15.79 -0.15
N PRO A 17 2.72 15.77 -1.32
CA PRO A 17 2.00 15.70 -2.58
C PRO A 17 1.26 14.36 -2.70
N ALA A 18 0.05 14.37 -3.21
CA ALA A 18 -0.71 13.15 -3.39
C ALA A 18 -1.60 13.20 -4.65
N TYR A 19 -1.74 12.05 -5.31
CA TYR A 19 -2.71 11.86 -6.36
C TYR A 19 -4.05 11.45 -5.74
N ARG A 20 -5.14 12.11 -6.16
CA ARG A 20 -6.48 11.87 -5.65
C ARG A 20 -7.42 11.46 -6.79
N ALA A 21 -8.12 10.34 -6.64
CA ALA A 21 -9.20 9.94 -7.51
C ALA A 21 -10.48 9.74 -6.68
N ALA A 22 -11.58 10.34 -7.09
CA ALA A 22 -12.85 10.28 -6.38
C ALA A 22 -13.97 9.77 -7.30
N PRO A 23 -14.93 9.01 -6.75
CA PRO A 23 -16.14 8.63 -7.47
C PRO A 23 -17.00 9.86 -7.80
N GLU A 24 -17.94 9.69 -8.72
CA GLU A 24 -18.91 10.76 -9.08
C GLU A 24 -19.95 11.02 -7.99
N VAL A 25 -20.17 10.04 -7.13
CA VAL A 25 -21.09 10.10 -5.99
C VAL A 25 -20.30 10.19 -4.67
N ALA A 26 -20.98 10.42 -3.56
CA ALA A 26 -20.34 10.42 -2.25
C ALA A 26 -19.62 9.09 -2.01
N PRO A 27 -18.33 9.11 -1.63
CA PRO A 27 -17.57 7.89 -1.42
C PRO A 27 -18.07 7.12 -0.19
N ARG A 28 -18.11 5.80 -0.30
CA ARG A 28 -18.47 4.91 0.82
C ARG A 28 -17.40 4.86 1.90
N ALA A 29 -16.14 4.88 1.49
CA ALA A 29 -14.96 4.90 2.32
C ALA A 29 -13.78 5.46 1.51
N ALA A 30 -12.61 5.58 2.12
CA ALA A 30 -11.39 5.95 1.40
C ALA A 30 -10.35 4.84 1.42
N ILE A 31 -9.53 4.78 0.38
CA ILE A 31 -8.38 3.89 0.26
C ILE A 31 -7.12 4.72 0.06
N ILE A 32 -6.16 4.60 0.97
CA ILE A 32 -4.80 5.12 0.77
C ILE A 32 -4.02 4.06 -0.01
N VAL A 33 -3.58 4.41 -1.21
CA VAL A 33 -2.83 3.51 -2.12
C VAL A 33 -1.35 3.84 -2.01
N ILE A 34 -0.58 2.97 -1.35
CA ILE A 34 0.84 3.19 -1.11
C ILE A 34 1.64 2.55 -2.24
N PRO A 35 2.45 3.34 -2.98
CA PRO A 35 3.19 2.84 -4.12
C PRO A 35 4.31 1.87 -3.76
N GLU A 36 4.83 1.21 -4.79
CA GLU A 36 6.14 0.57 -4.77
C GLU A 36 7.26 1.62 -4.74
N ILE A 37 8.52 1.17 -4.80
CA ILE A 37 9.69 2.05 -4.84
C ILE A 37 9.76 2.96 -6.07
N PHE A 38 8.84 2.82 -7.01
CA PHE A 38 8.78 3.59 -8.26
C PHE A 38 7.95 4.89 -8.13
N GLY A 39 7.42 5.18 -6.94
CA GLY A 39 6.61 6.37 -6.68
C GLY A 39 5.20 6.30 -7.27
N VAL A 40 4.53 7.44 -7.36
CA VAL A 40 3.13 7.54 -7.84
C VAL A 40 3.10 7.57 -9.37
N ASN A 41 3.61 6.51 -9.99
CA ASN A 41 3.64 6.34 -11.44
C ASN A 41 2.24 6.01 -12.02
N ASP A 42 2.16 5.89 -13.34
CA ASP A 42 0.90 5.63 -14.04
C ASP A 42 0.21 4.34 -13.55
N GLY A 43 0.96 3.31 -13.17
CA GLY A 43 0.40 2.08 -12.61
C GLY A 43 -0.37 2.32 -11.30
N ILE A 44 0.15 3.15 -10.41
CA ILE A 44 -0.51 3.53 -9.16
C ILE A 44 -1.71 4.43 -9.43
N LYS A 45 -1.60 5.38 -10.38
CA LYS A 45 -2.73 6.24 -10.78
C LYS A 45 -3.90 5.41 -11.33
N VAL A 46 -3.62 4.38 -12.15
CA VAL A 46 -4.63 3.43 -12.64
C VAL A 46 -5.31 2.69 -11.48
N LYS A 47 -4.56 2.23 -10.47
CA LYS A 47 -5.15 1.60 -9.28
C LYS A 47 -6.06 2.56 -8.51
N CYS A 48 -5.67 3.83 -8.36
CA CYS A 48 -6.52 4.85 -7.71
C CYS A 48 -7.82 5.08 -8.50
N CYS A 49 -7.74 5.17 -9.83
CA CYS A 49 -8.92 5.32 -10.67
C CYS A 49 -9.86 4.10 -10.55
N ALA A 50 -9.32 2.90 -10.53
CA ALA A 50 -10.10 1.68 -10.32
C ALA A 50 -10.83 1.67 -8.96
N TRP A 51 -10.19 2.14 -7.88
CA TRP A 51 -10.86 2.31 -6.59
C TRP A 51 -12.00 3.34 -6.66
N ALA A 52 -11.80 4.45 -7.39
CA ALA A 52 -12.85 5.44 -7.57
C ALA A 52 -14.06 4.86 -8.35
N GLU A 53 -13.84 4.03 -9.37
CA GLU A 53 -14.89 3.30 -10.09
C GLU A 53 -15.67 2.33 -9.16
N HIS A 54 -15.00 1.78 -8.14
CA HIS A 54 -15.64 0.96 -7.11
C HIS A 54 -16.32 1.75 -5.97
N GLY A 55 -16.38 3.09 -6.08
CA GLY A 55 -17.08 3.96 -5.13
C GLY A 55 -16.25 4.38 -3.91
N TYR A 56 -14.93 4.24 -3.95
CA TYR A 56 -14.02 4.70 -2.91
C TYR A 56 -13.32 6.00 -3.30
N LEU A 57 -13.06 6.87 -2.32
CA LEU A 57 -12.07 7.92 -2.49
C LEU A 57 -10.67 7.30 -2.42
N ALA A 58 -9.86 7.42 -3.46
CA ALA A 58 -8.49 6.92 -3.47
C ALA A 58 -7.48 8.07 -3.37
N ILE A 59 -6.47 7.91 -2.50
CA ILE A 59 -5.36 8.86 -2.34
C ILE A 59 -4.05 8.08 -2.37
N ALA A 60 -3.13 8.46 -3.28
CA ALA A 60 -1.78 7.91 -3.32
C ALA A 60 -0.78 9.00 -2.94
N PRO A 61 -0.18 8.96 -1.73
CA PRO A 61 0.85 9.91 -1.33
C PRO A 61 2.17 9.65 -2.07
N ASP A 62 2.89 10.72 -2.39
CA ASP A 62 4.28 10.64 -2.81
C ASP A 62 5.14 10.30 -1.58
N ILE A 63 5.50 9.02 -1.42
CA ILE A 63 6.27 8.57 -0.26
C ILE A 63 7.70 9.09 -0.24
N PHE A 64 8.22 9.60 -1.36
CA PHE A 64 9.58 10.13 -1.47
C PHE A 64 9.66 11.65 -1.43
N TRP A 65 8.57 12.33 -1.11
CA TRP A 65 8.44 13.78 -1.20
C TRP A 65 9.53 14.58 -0.46
N ARG A 66 10.11 14.03 0.61
CA ARG A 66 11.14 14.70 1.42
C ARG A 66 12.48 14.84 0.70
N PHE A 67 12.81 13.98 -0.28
CA PHE A 67 14.13 13.98 -0.90
C PHE A 67 14.15 13.68 -2.41
N ALA A 68 13.06 13.15 -2.95
CA ALA A 68 12.91 12.86 -4.38
C ALA A 68 11.44 13.09 -4.84
N PRO A 69 10.88 14.32 -4.60
CA PRO A 69 9.48 14.60 -4.89
C PRO A 69 9.14 14.42 -6.36
N GLY A 70 7.94 13.88 -6.61
CA GLY A 70 7.43 13.64 -7.96
C GLY A 70 8.11 12.47 -8.67
N SER A 71 8.72 11.54 -7.95
CA SER A 71 9.28 10.33 -8.55
C SER A 71 8.18 9.49 -9.20
N GLU A 72 8.29 9.29 -10.52
CA GLU A 72 7.41 8.46 -11.35
C GLU A 72 8.27 7.60 -12.26
N LEU A 73 8.77 6.49 -11.72
CA LEU A 73 9.78 5.64 -12.36
C LEU A 73 9.15 4.41 -13.02
N ASP A 74 9.74 3.97 -14.13
CA ASP A 74 9.35 2.76 -14.84
C ASP A 74 10.22 1.57 -14.37
N PRO A 75 9.61 0.51 -13.81
CA PRO A 75 10.35 -0.68 -13.37
C PRO A 75 11.06 -1.47 -14.47
N ASP A 76 10.64 -1.32 -15.71
CA ASP A 76 11.22 -2.04 -16.87
C ASP A 76 12.38 -1.25 -17.52
N ILE A 77 12.68 -0.03 -17.04
CA ILE A 77 13.81 0.81 -17.47
C ILE A 77 14.95 0.71 -16.44
N GLU A 78 16.06 0.05 -16.80
CA GLU A 78 17.15 -0.25 -15.87
C GLU A 78 17.70 0.98 -15.11
N PRO A 79 18.02 2.14 -15.72
CA PRO A 79 18.46 3.31 -14.97
C PRO A 79 17.43 3.81 -13.94
N GLU A 80 16.12 3.73 -14.26
CA GLU A 80 15.04 4.15 -13.37
C GLU A 80 14.86 3.15 -12.22
N PHE A 81 15.02 1.85 -12.50
CA PHE A 81 15.04 0.81 -11.47
C PHE A 81 16.17 1.05 -10.47
N GLN A 82 17.39 1.35 -10.93
CA GLN A 82 18.52 1.67 -10.05
C GLN A 82 18.26 2.94 -9.23
N GLN A 83 17.62 3.95 -9.82
CA GLN A 83 17.22 5.15 -9.09
C GLN A 83 16.17 4.82 -8.00
N ALA A 84 15.22 3.95 -8.28
CA ALA A 84 14.22 3.49 -7.31
C ALA A 84 14.86 2.77 -6.12
N ILE A 85 15.84 1.90 -6.38
CA ILE A 85 16.63 1.25 -5.32
C ILE A 85 17.38 2.29 -4.48
N ALA A 86 18.02 3.29 -5.12
CA ALA A 86 18.72 4.35 -4.40
C ALA A 86 17.79 5.20 -3.52
N ASN A 87 16.56 5.45 -3.98
CA ASN A 87 15.52 6.12 -3.18
C ASN A 87 15.10 5.25 -1.99
N MET A 88 14.84 3.96 -2.20
CA MET A 88 14.48 3.02 -1.13
C MET A 88 15.54 2.97 -0.02
N MET A 89 16.82 2.99 -0.38
CA MET A 89 17.91 2.95 0.61
C MET A 89 18.00 4.20 1.50
N LYS A 90 17.42 5.32 1.07
CA LYS A 90 17.36 6.57 1.84
C LYS A 90 16.05 6.72 2.61
N TYR A 91 15.08 5.85 2.34
CA TYR A 91 13.73 5.98 2.86
C TYR A 91 13.63 5.59 4.33
N ASP A 92 13.06 6.48 5.14
CA ASP A 92 12.69 6.21 6.51
C ASP A 92 11.23 5.72 6.56
N ALA A 93 11.03 4.46 6.93
CA ALA A 93 9.71 3.86 6.99
C ALA A 93 8.89 4.36 8.20
N ASP A 94 9.54 4.85 9.27
CA ASP A 94 8.87 5.42 10.42
C ASP A 94 8.26 6.79 10.07
N ASP A 95 8.93 7.59 9.24
CA ASP A 95 8.34 8.80 8.65
C ASP A 95 7.25 8.45 7.65
N GLY A 96 7.44 7.40 6.86
CA GLY A 96 6.42 6.92 5.93
C GLY A 96 5.10 6.56 6.59
N VAL A 97 5.11 5.89 7.72
CA VAL A 97 3.86 5.55 8.43
C VAL A 97 3.18 6.79 9.02
N LYS A 98 3.95 7.82 9.44
CA LYS A 98 3.39 9.12 9.86
C LYS A 98 2.71 9.84 8.69
N ASP A 99 3.28 9.74 7.48
CA ASP A 99 2.67 10.30 6.26
C ASP A 99 1.35 9.60 5.91
N ILE A 100 1.27 8.27 6.09
CA ILE A 100 0.01 7.53 5.93
C ILE A 100 -1.02 7.97 6.98
N GLU A 101 -0.62 8.16 8.22
CA GLU A 101 -1.49 8.69 9.27
C GLU A 101 -1.96 10.12 8.95
N ALA A 102 -1.08 10.97 8.40
CA ALA A 102 -1.47 12.31 7.91
C ALA A 102 -2.56 12.23 6.84
N CYS A 103 -2.40 11.31 5.87
CA CYS A 103 -3.40 11.07 4.83
C CYS A 103 -4.73 10.60 5.43
N ALA A 104 -4.72 9.67 6.38
CA ALA A 104 -5.94 9.18 7.04
C ALA A 104 -6.68 10.30 7.80
N ARG A 105 -5.95 11.13 8.53
CA ARG A 105 -6.50 12.30 9.23
C ARG A 105 -7.05 13.34 8.26
N TYR A 106 -6.36 13.59 7.15
CA TYR A 106 -6.83 14.50 6.09
C TYR A 106 -8.15 14.00 5.49
N VAL A 107 -8.23 12.73 5.13
CA VAL A 107 -9.43 12.10 4.59
C VAL A 107 -10.61 12.27 5.54
N ARG A 108 -10.43 11.94 6.82
CA ARG A 108 -11.50 12.06 7.80
C ARG A 108 -11.93 13.50 8.05
N SER A 109 -10.99 14.44 8.14
CA SER A 109 -11.26 15.82 8.54
C SER A 109 -11.62 16.76 7.40
N LYS A 110 -11.07 16.56 6.20
CA LYS A 110 -11.23 17.45 5.04
C LYS A 110 -12.15 16.89 3.97
N GLU A 111 -12.07 15.59 3.72
CA GLU A 111 -12.94 14.92 2.74
C GLU A 111 -14.26 14.44 3.39
N GLY A 112 -14.32 14.41 4.72
CA GLY A 112 -15.52 13.97 5.46
C GLY A 112 -15.81 12.48 5.35
N VAL A 113 -14.81 11.66 5.01
CA VAL A 113 -14.94 10.21 4.85
C VAL A 113 -14.42 9.51 6.09
N PRO A 114 -15.28 8.91 6.94
CA PRO A 114 -14.88 8.42 8.25
C PRO A 114 -14.07 7.12 8.21
N LYS A 115 -14.34 6.25 7.25
CA LYS A 115 -13.68 4.94 7.11
C LYS A 115 -12.51 5.02 6.13
N VAL A 116 -11.34 4.53 6.56
CA VAL A 116 -10.10 4.60 5.80
C VAL A 116 -9.41 3.24 5.77
N GLY A 117 -9.28 2.69 4.57
CA GLY A 117 -8.43 1.53 4.29
C GLY A 117 -7.07 1.93 3.72
N VAL A 118 -6.13 1.02 3.83
CA VAL A 118 -4.79 1.16 3.25
C VAL A 118 -4.49 -0.04 2.36
N VAL A 119 -4.00 0.18 1.15
CA VAL A 119 -3.46 -0.88 0.30
C VAL A 119 -2.07 -0.47 -0.17
N GLY A 120 -1.10 -1.36 -0.03
CA GLY A 120 0.29 -1.06 -0.38
C GLY A 120 0.97 -2.20 -1.13
N PHE A 121 1.98 -1.86 -1.95
CA PHE A 121 2.67 -2.75 -2.85
C PHE A 121 4.19 -2.70 -2.58
N CYS A 122 4.88 -3.84 -2.47
CA CYS A 122 6.31 -3.91 -2.18
C CYS A 122 6.70 -3.16 -0.88
N LEU A 123 7.47 -2.08 -0.97
CA LEU A 123 7.71 -1.15 0.15
C LEU A 123 6.37 -0.64 0.75
N GLY A 124 5.40 -0.31 -0.10
CA GLY A 124 4.06 0.05 0.32
C GLY A 124 3.33 -1.08 1.05
N GLY A 125 3.59 -2.34 0.71
CA GLY A 125 3.07 -3.51 1.42
C GLY A 125 3.63 -3.62 2.85
N ARG A 126 4.92 -3.31 3.04
CA ARG A 126 5.51 -3.13 4.37
C ARG A 126 4.83 -2.00 5.14
N LEU A 127 4.62 -0.86 4.49
CA LEU A 127 3.97 0.30 5.12
C LEU A 127 2.51 0.02 5.47
N ALA A 128 1.81 -0.80 4.69
CA ALA A 128 0.45 -1.25 5.03
C ALA A 128 0.43 -2.12 6.30
N TYR A 129 1.43 -2.99 6.50
CA TYR A 129 1.63 -3.72 7.74
C TYR A 129 1.92 -2.75 8.92
N MET A 130 2.82 -1.79 8.73
CA MET A 130 3.13 -0.78 9.75
C MET A 130 1.92 0.10 10.06
N ALA A 131 1.10 0.44 9.07
CA ALA A 131 -0.15 1.16 9.30
C ALA A 131 -1.12 0.34 10.17
N ALA A 132 -1.24 -0.97 9.95
CA ALA A 132 -2.07 -1.85 10.77
C ALA A 132 -1.59 -1.98 12.22
N THR A 133 -0.28 -1.85 12.47
CA THR A 133 0.31 -1.96 13.82
C THR A 133 0.43 -0.64 14.56
N ARG A 134 0.46 0.51 13.85
CA ARG A 134 0.88 1.80 14.43
C ARG A 134 -0.12 2.94 14.24
N THR A 135 -1.20 2.71 13.48
CA THR A 135 -2.23 3.73 13.22
C THR A 135 -3.63 3.20 13.52
N ASP A 136 -4.64 4.06 13.38
CA ASP A 136 -6.04 3.73 13.61
C ASP A 136 -6.83 3.50 12.30
N VAL A 137 -6.15 3.16 11.19
CA VAL A 137 -6.84 2.84 9.93
C VAL A 137 -7.75 1.63 10.09
N ASP A 138 -8.89 1.64 9.39
CA ASP A 138 -9.97 0.67 9.63
C ASP A 138 -9.69 -0.71 9.02
N ALA A 139 -8.84 -0.81 7.98
CA ALA A 139 -8.41 -2.05 7.35
C ALA A 139 -7.12 -1.85 6.56
N SER A 140 -6.27 -2.87 6.46
CA SER A 140 -5.00 -2.79 5.73
C SER A 140 -4.78 -4.00 4.83
N VAL A 141 -4.22 -3.79 3.64
CA VAL A 141 -3.84 -4.84 2.69
C VAL A 141 -2.42 -4.61 2.19
N GLY A 142 -1.57 -5.62 2.32
CA GLY A 142 -0.20 -5.60 1.79
C GLY A 142 -0.01 -6.62 0.67
N TYR A 143 0.51 -6.18 -0.47
CA TYR A 143 0.93 -7.02 -1.57
C TYR A 143 2.44 -7.18 -1.56
N TYR A 144 2.93 -8.42 -1.54
CA TYR A 144 4.36 -8.74 -1.56
C TYR A 144 5.22 -7.78 -0.71
N GLY A 145 4.77 -7.55 0.53
CA GLY A 145 5.42 -6.61 1.45
C GLY A 145 6.79 -7.11 1.88
N VAL A 146 7.82 -6.26 1.69
CA VAL A 146 9.19 -6.58 2.05
C VAL A 146 9.48 -6.32 3.53
N MET A 147 10.39 -7.10 4.14
CA MET A 147 10.91 -6.90 5.52
C MET A 147 9.83 -6.95 6.63
N ILE A 148 8.65 -7.54 6.39
CA ILE A 148 7.61 -7.73 7.42
C ILE A 148 8.10 -8.71 8.50
N ASP A 149 8.89 -9.72 8.11
CA ASP A 149 9.52 -10.69 9.00
C ASP A 149 10.35 -10.04 10.13
N GLN A 150 10.91 -8.85 9.88
CA GLN A 150 11.73 -8.10 10.85
C GLN A 150 10.88 -7.32 11.87
N MET A 151 9.58 -7.21 11.68
CA MET A 151 8.66 -6.39 12.48
C MET A 151 7.56 -7.21 13.16
N LEU A 152 7.65 -8.53 13.17
CA LEU A 152 6.63 -9.43 13.75
C LEU A 152 6.42 -9.21 15.26
N GLY A 153 7.38 -8.60 15.94
CA GLY A 153 7.22 -8.18 17.34
C GLY A 153 6.07 -7.19 17.57
N GLU A 154 5.64 -6.47 16.53
CA GLU A 154 4.54 -5.50 16.56
C GLU A 154 3.16 -6.14 16.31
N ALA A 155 3.08 -7.41 15.90
CA ALA A 155 1.84 -8.07 15.51
C ALA A 155 0.72 -7.94 16.57
N LYS A 156 1.08 -7.91 17.86
CA LYS A 156 0.13 -7.75 18.97
C LYS A 156 -0.62 -6.40 18.96
N ALA A 157 -0.09 -5.39 18.26
CA ALA A 157 -0.73 -4.08 18.14
C ALA A 157 -1.80 -4.04 17.04
N ILE A 158 -1.89 -5.06 16.17
CA ILE A 158 -2.91 -5.14 15.12
C ILE A 158 -4.29 -5.18 15.78
N SER A 159 -5.03 -4.08 15.65
CA SER A 159 -6.37 -3.91 16.23
C SER A 159 -7.49 -3.98 15.20
N ASN A 160 -7.18 -3.78 13.92
CA ASN A 160 -8.11 -3.82 12.79
C ASN A 160 -7.69 -4.87 11.76
N PRO A 161 -8.58 -5.30 10.86
CA PRO A 161 -8.29 -6.35 9.88
C PRO A 161 -7.08 -6.05 8.99
N LEU A 162 -6.21 -7.04 8.82
CA LEU A 162 -5.05 -7.03 7.93
C LEU A 162 -5.10 -8.23 6.98
N MET A 163 -4.88 -7.99 5.69
CA MET A 163 -4.69 -9.04 4.68
C MET A 163 -3.31 -8.89 4.04
N LEU A 164 -2.59 -10.01 3.85
CA LEU A 164 -1.32 -10.02 3.11
C LEU A 164 -1.39 -11.00 1.95
N HIS A 165 -0.92 -10.56 0.77
CA HIS A 165 -0.74 -11.36 -0.43
C HIS A 165 0.74 -11.71 -0.59
N ILE A 166 1.07 -13.01 -0.48
CA ILE A 166 2.43 -13.55 -0.41
C ILE A 166 2.71 -14.41 -1.65
N PRO A 167 3.52 -13.94 -2.61
CA PRO A 167 3.98 -14.77 -3.72
C PRO A 167 5.06 -15.73 -3.24
N THR A 168 4.90 -17.04 -3.50
CA THR A 168 5.80 -18.06 -2.90
C THR A 168 7.16 -18.19 -3.60
N ALA A 169 7.32 -17.63 -4.79
CA ALA A 169 8.60 -17.56 -5.52
C ALA A 169 9.22 -16.15 -5.48
N ASP A 170 8.85 -15.35 -4.49
CA ASP A 170 9.35 -13.98 -4.33
C ASP A 170 10.85 -13.96 -4.05
N HIS A 171 11.61 -13.34 -4.95
CA HIS A 171 13.07 -13.25 -4.81
C HIS A 171 13.54 -12.15 -3.84
N PHE A 172 12.64 -11.24 -3.40
CA PHE A 172 12.94 -10.23 -2.37
C PHE A 172 12.49 -10.67 -0.96
N VAL A 173 11.51 -11.57 -0.86
CA VAL A 173 11.04 -12.13 0.41
C VAL A 173 11.35 -13.62 0.44
N THR A 174 12.48 -13.97 1.06
CA THR A 174 12.99 -15.36 1.07
C THR A 174 12.00 -16.35 1.66
N PRO A 175 12.07 -17.65 1.34
CA PRO A 175 11.24 -18.68 1.95
C PRO A 175 11.29 -18.67 3.48
N ASP A 176 12.44 -18.38 4.09
CA ASP A 176 12.57 -18.29 5.55
C ASP A 176 11.82 -17.06 6.09
N ALA A 177 11.86 -15.93 5.40
CA ALA A 177 11.10 -14.74 5.76
C ALA A 177 9.59 -14.99 5.63
N GLN A 178 9.13 -15.66 4.55
CA GLN A 178 7.74 -16.07 4.37
C GLN A 178 7.28 -17.01 5.49
N LEU A 179 8.10 -18.01 5.84
CA LEU A 179 7.81 -18.91 6.96
C LEU A 179 7.70 -18.15 8.29
N ALA A 180 8.59 -17.19 8.55
CA ALA A 180 8.52 -16.36 9.75
C ALA A 180 7.22 -15.53 9.79
N ILE A 181 6.81 -14.95 8.66
CA ILE A 181 5.54 -14.21 8.53
C ILE A 181 4.36 -15.12 8.89
N HIS A 182 4.28 -16.34 8.34
CA HIS A 182 3.24 -17.29 8.66
C HIS A 182 3.26 -17.68 10.16
N GLN A 183 4.41 -18.02 10.72
CA GLN A 183 4.53 -18.36 12.13
C GLN A 183 4.10 -17.22 13.07
N GLY A 184 4.38 -15.98 12.69
CA GLY A 184 4.06 -14.78 13.48
C GLY A 184 2.62 -14.31 13.33
N LEU A 185 2.01 -14.51 12.15
CA LEU A 185 0.74 -13.87 11.81
C LEU A 185 -0.44 -14.84 11.61
N ASP A 186 -0.24 -16.11 11.19
CA ASP A 186 -1.34 -17.09 11.07
C ASP A 186 -2.17 -17.25 12.37
N PRO A 187 -1.56 -17.23 13.58
CA PRO A 187 -2.34 -17.32 14.79
C PRO A 187 -3.17 -16.06 15.13
N HIS A 188 -2.95 -14.94 14.42
CA HIS A 188 -3.58 -13.68 14.77
C HIS A 188 -5.02 -13.60 14.23
N PRO A 189 -6.05 -13.39 15.09
CA PRO A 189 -7.47 -13.51 14.69
C PRO A 189 -7.95 -12.45 13.69
N LYS A 190 -7.18 -11.41 13.45
CA LYS A 190 -7.51 -10.32 12.52
C LYS A 190 -6.62 -10.29 11.28
N VAL A 191 -5.76 -11.29 11.10
CA VAL A 191 -4.86 -11.36 9.95
C VAL A 191 -5.28 -12.49 9.02
N THR A 192 -5.31 -12.20 7.74
CA THR A 192 -5.55 -13.17 6.68
C THR A 192 -4.35 -13.17 5.74
N LEU A 193 -3.73 -14.34 5.56
CA LEU A 193 -2.61 -14.53 4.63
C LEU A 193 -3.10 -15.32 3.42
N HIS A 194 -2.67 -14.89 2.23
CA HIS A 194 -2.95 -15.58 0.96
C HIS A 194 -1.67 -15.84 0.20
N ASP A 195 -1.34 -17.11 0.00
CA ASP A 195 -0.21 -17.54 -0.82
C ASP A 195 -0.58 -17.60 -2.29
N TYR A 196 0.37 -17.21 -3.14
CA TYR A 196 0.29 -17.28 -4.59
C TYR A 196 1.41 -18.16 -5.12
N GLN A 197 1.08 -19.44 -5.34
CA GLN A 197 2.06 -20.48 -5.66
C GLN A 197 2.81 -20.18 -6.96
N GLY A 198 4.14 -20.18 -6.89
CA GLY A 198 5.03 -19.99 -8.03
C GLY A 198 5.04 -18.59 -8.62
N LEU A 199 4.30 -17.63 -8.04
CA LEU A 199 4.35 -16.24 -8.45
C LEU A 199 5.50 -15.53 -7.76
N ASP A 200 6.07 -14.54 -8.46
CA ASP A 200 7.19 -13.73 -7.99
C ASP A 200 6.75 -12.33 -7.57
N HIS A 201 7.67 -11.57 -7.04
CA HIS A 201 7.48 -10.17 -6.62
C HIS A 201 6.92 -9.30 -7.73
N GLY A 202 5.97 -8.42 -7.41
CA GLY A 202 5.34 -7.53 -8.40
C GLY A 202 4.28 -8.21 -9.28
N PHE A 203 3.84 -9.45 -8.97
CA PHE A 203 2.86 -10.19 -9.78
C PHE A 203 1.55 -9.44 -9.99
N ALA A 204 1.19 -8.51 -9.11
CA ALA A 204 -0.02 -7.69 -9.18
C ALA A 204 0.24 -6.24 -9.63
N SER A 205 1.39 -5.95 -10.24
CA SER A 205 1.66 -4.65 -10.88
C SER A 205 0.57 -4.33 -11.92
N SER A 206 0.30 -3.04 -12.16
CA SER A 206 -0.75 -2.64 -13.13
C SER A 206 -0.36 -2.96 -14.57
N SER A 207 0.95 -3.04 -14.86
CA SER A 207 1.52 -3.35 -16.18
C SER A 207 2.95 -3.85 -16.02
N GLY A 208 3.61 -4.14 -17.14
CA GLY A 208 5.02 -4.52 -17.17
C GLY A 208 5.25 -6.02 -17.13
N SER A 209 6.52 -6.39 -17.22
CA SER A 209 6.99 -7.77 -17.42
C SER A 209 6.72 -8.69 -16.23
N ARG A 210 6.54 -8.12 -15.02
CA ARG A 210 6.33 -8.88 -13.76
C ARG A 210 4.88 -9.27 -13.52
N ARG A 211 3.93 -8.67 -14.24
CA ARG A 211 2.51 -8.92 -14.04
C ARG A 211 2.12 -10.35 -14.41
N ASN A 212 1.45 -11.04 -13.50
CA ASN A 212 0.73 -12.27 -13.75
C ASN A 212 -0.77 -11.99 -13.72
N GLU A 213 -1.45 -12.12 -14.85
CA GLU A 213 -2.85 -11.68 -15.00
C GLU A 213 -3.82 -12.46 -14.10
N GLU A 214 -3.65 -13.76 -13.99
CA GLU A 214 -4.52 -14.61 -13.16
C GLU A 214 -4.32 -14.33 -11.69
N GLY A 215 -3.06 -14.30 -11.22
CA GLY A 215 -2.71 -14.00 -9.85
C GLY A 215 -3.13 -12.60 -9.43
N ALA A 216 -2.88 -11.60 -10.28
CA ALA A 216 -3.28 -10.22 -10.02
C ALA A 216 -4.80 -10.09 -9.86
N ARG A 217 -5.58 -10.67 -10.81
CA ARG A 217 -7.03 -10.63 -10.76
C ARG A 217 -7.60 -11.32 -9.51
N LEU A 218 -7.01 -12.44 -9.10
CA LEU A 218 -7.43 -13.15 -7.88
C LEU A 218 -7.13 -12.32 -6.63
N ALA A 219 -5.92 -11.75 -6.52
CA ALA A 219 -5.54 -10.91 -5.38
C ALA A 219 -6.39 -9.64 -5.30
N ASP A 220 -6.62 -8.98 -6.43
CA ASP A 220 -7.45 -7.77 -6.51
C ASP A 220 -8.93 -8.06 -6.16
N SER A 221 -9.47 -9.26 -6.52
CA SER A 221 -10.82 -9.67 -6.10
C SER A 221 -10.90 -9.83 -4.58
N ARG A 222 -9.96 -10.56 -3.98
CA ARG A 222 -9.88 -10.75 -2.53
C ARG A 222 -9.77 -9.43 -1.79
N THR A 223 -8.96 -8.50 -2.28
CA THR A 223 -8.80 -7.17 -1.70
C THR A 223 -10.09 -6.36 -1.77
N ARG A 224 -10.81 -6.39 -2.91
CA ARG A 224 -12.10 -5.70 -3.04
C ARG A 224 -13.15 -6.27 -2.07
N GLU A 225 -13.24 -7.59 -1.97
CA GLU A 225 -14.15 -8.27 -1.05
C GLU A 225 -13.82 -7.91 0.40
N PHE A 226 -12.54 -7.93 0.78
CA PHE A 226 -12.05 -7.55 2.09
C PHE A 226 -12.41 -6.10 2.46
N PHE A 227 -12.17 -5.15 1.58
CA PHE A 227 -12.55 -3.76 1.86
C PHE A 227 -14.07 -3.55 1.84
N ALA A 228 -14.83 -4.26 1.01
CA ALA A 228 -16.29 -4.20 1.06
C ALA A 228 -16.85 -4.75 2.39
N GLU A 229 -16.25 -5.77 2.97
CA GLU A 229 -16.64 -6.32 4.26
C GLU A 229 -16.33 -5.38 5.42
N HIS A 230 -15.15 -4.75 5.42
CA HIS A 230 -14.66 -4.01 6.59
C HIS A 230 -14.88 -2.50 6.53
N LEU A 231 -15.04 -1.93 5.33
CA LEU A 231 -15.25 -0.49 5.15
C LEU A 231 -16.68 -0.13 4.74
N GLY A 232 -17.43 -1.06 4.15
CA GLY A 232 -18.81 -0.83 3.67
C GLY A 232 -18.91 -0.52 2.20
#